data_b98a313d5f951384a948b83cf2e9d05e
#
_entry.id   b98a313d5f951384a948b83cf2e9d05e
#
_cell.length_a   1.000
_cell.length_b   1.000
_cell.length_c   1.000
_cell.angle_alpha   90.00
_cell.angle_beta   90.00
_cell.angle_gamma   90.00
#
_symmetry.space_group_name_H-M   'P 1'
#
loop_
_entity.id
_entity.type
_entity.pdbx_description
1 polymer ?
#
loop_
_entity_poly.entity_id
_entity_poly.type
_entity_poly.pdbx_seq_one_letter_code
_entity_poly.pdbx_strand_id
1 'polypeptide(L)'
;RDLVRSRGLGDVYKRQHEDRQVEFFGKAYYIPKPPFDLGDPTSIYELWISKADGLPYKMRREMSHQISATTCSDVVLNQLSIAGLNLYDYVPQDYEIRKYGEQKKNTQPAATDLIGQKAPDWMLKDMYEKPVALSEFKSKVLLVNLTGIGCGACHASIPFLNGLKGKFNAGEFEVVSIETWGREPHSLRTYADKNQINYSFLCGDEGIVKSYRTYGAAPLFFILDQDRVIRKVIRGYRMGRTDEEITDAIKALL
;
A
#
# COMPACT_ATOMS: atom_id res chain seq x y z
N ARG A 1 28.32 21.17 -11.94
CA ARG A 1 27.30 20.25 -11.37
C ARG A 1 27.04 19.22 -12.46
N ASP A 2 27.61 18.03 -12.34
CA ASP A 2 27.41 16.97 -13.30
C ASP A 2 26.25 16.08 -12.81
N LEU A 3 25.25 15.99 -13.64
CA LEU A 3 24.11 15.11 -13.44
C LEU A 3 24.49 13.71 -13.92
N VAL A 4 24.60 12.75 -13.05
CA VAL A 4 24.69 11.34 -13.43
C VAL A 4 23.27 10.80 -13.51
N ARG A 5 22.73 10.65 -14.72
CA ARG A 5 21.49 9.93 -14.96
C ARG A 5 21.80 8.45 -15.10
N SER A 6 21.50 7.65 -14.12
CA SER A 6 21.51 6.22 -14.31
C SER A 6 20.14 5.73 -14.80
N ARG A 7 20.07 5.34 -16.06
CA ARG A 7 18.99 4.50 -16.60
C ARG A 7 19.28 3.05 -16.23
N GLY A 8 19.27 2.69 -14.97
CA GLY A 8 19.90 1.43 -14.63
C GLY A 8 19.05 0.45 -13.82
N LEU A 9 18.04 0.90 -13.13
CA LEU A 9 17.26 -0.03 -12.32
C LEU A 9 16.15 -0.75 -13.09
N GLY A 10 15.64 -0.17 -14.17
CA GLY A 10 14.69 -0.83 -15.06
C GLY A 10 15.31 -2.04 -15.76
N ASP A 11 16.57 -1.92 -16.24
CA ASP A 11 17.28 -3.02 -16.88
C ASP A 11 17.78 -4.05 -15.86
N VAL A 12 18.20 -3.61 -14.68
CA VAL A 12 18.57 -4.50 -13.57
C VAL A 12 17.34 -5.27 -13.08
N TYR A 13 16.18 -4.63 -13.01
CA TYR A 13 14.94 -5.30 -12.61
C TYR A 13 14.44 -6.30 -13.67
N LYS A 14 14.57 -5.99 -14.96
CA LYS A 14 14.30 -6.95 -16.05
C LYS A 14 15.24 -8.13 -16.01
N ARG A 15 16.54 -7.91 -15.77
CA ARG A 15 17.52 -8.99 -15.62
C ARG A 15 17.30 -9.81 -14.34
N GLN A 16 16.85 -9.21 -13.24
CA GLN A 16 16.49 -9.92 -12.02
C GLN A 16 15.27 -10.84 -12.19
N HIS A 17 14.41 -10.58 -13.18
CA HIS A 17 13.34 -11.51 -13.57
C HIS A 17 13.86 -12.77 -14.27
N GLU A 18 15.01 -12.67 -14.94
CA GLU A 18 15.64 -13.79 -15.66
C GLU A 18 16.67 -14.51 -14.78
N ASP A 19 17.49 -13.77 -14.02
CA ASP A 19 18.51 -14.28 -13.11
C ASP A 19 18.12 -14.07 -11.65
N ARG A 20 17.58 -15.09 -11.04
CA ARG A 20 17.03 -15.07 -9.69
C ARG A 20 18.06 -15.19 -8.58
N GLN A 21 19.34 -15.04 -8.90
CA GLN A 21 20.43 -15.16 -7.96
C GLN A 21 21.05 -13.78 -7.72
N VAL A 22 21.04 -13.34 -6.48
CA VAL A 22 21.65 -12.08 -6.04
C VAL A 22 22.76 -12.41 -5.06
N GLU A 23 23.94 -11.86 -5.27
CA GLU A 23 25.05 -12.00 -4.36
C GLU A 23 25.04 -10.85 -3.33
N PHE A 24 25.01 -11.21 -2.05
CA PHE A 24 25.13 -10.29 -0.93
C PHE A 24 26.27 -10.72 -0.02
N PHE A 25 27.26 -9.84 0.18
CA PHE A 25 28.41 -10.11 1.04
C PHE A 25 29.12 -11.46 0.72
N GLY A 26 29.35 -11.73 -0.56
CA GLY A 26 30.00 -12.96 -1.01
C GLY A 26 29.15 -14.24 -0.87
N LYS A 27 27.86 -14.11 -0.58
CA LYS A 27 26.90 -15.23 -0.54
C LYS A 27 25.84 -15.05 -1.62
N ALA A 28 25.62 -16.10 -2.37
CA ALA A 28 24.55 -16.15 -3.35
C ALA A 28 23.21 -16.45 -2.66
N TYR A 29 22.22 -15.60 -2.91
CA TYR A 29 20.86 -15.79 -2.44
C TYR A 29 19.95 -15.99 -3.65
N TYR A 30 19.11 -17.00 -3.58
CA TYR A 30 18.05 -17.20 -4.54
C TYR A 30 16.84 -16.38 -4.10
N ILE A 31 16.49 -15.35 -4.87
CA ILE A 31 15.27 -14.58 -4.64
C ILE A 31 14.15 -15.25 -5.44
N PRO A 32 13.15 -15.84 -4.77
CA PRO A 32 11.98 -16.37 -5.47
C PRO A 32 11.30 -15.24 -6.25
N LYS A 33 10.65 -15.60 -7.36
CA LYS A 33 9.86 -14.64 -8.16
C LYS A 33 9.09 -13.72 -7.21
N PRO A 34 9.25 -12.38 -7.31
CA PRO A 34 8.57 -11.48 -6.39
C PRO A 34 7.08 -11.81 -6.38
N PRO A 35 6.44 -11.90 -5.21
CA PRO A 35 5.02 -12.18 -5.11
C PRO A 35 4.16 -11.10 -5.75
N PHE A 36 4.77 -10.00 -6.20
CA PHE A 36 4.12 -8.82 -6.74
C PHE A 36 4.80 -8.44 -8.06
N ASP A 37 4.07 -8.57 -9.15
CA ASP A 37 4.38 -7.81 -10.35
C ASP A 37 3.87 -6.39 -10.12
N LEU A 38 4.76 -5.50 -9.73
CA LEU A 38 4.43 -4.10 -9.41
C LEU A 38 4.03 -3.30 -10.66
N GLY A 39 3.84 -3.94 -11.80
CA GLY A 39 3.20 -3.39 -13.01
C GLY A 39 3.88 -2.18 -13.65
N ASP A 40 4.85 -1.57 -12.98
CA ASP A 40 5.68 -0.51 -13.54
C ASP A 40 7.11 -0.62 -13.03
N PRO A 41 7.96 -1.31 -13.77
CA PRO A 41 9.37 -1.41 -13.44
C PRO A 41 10.13 -0.10 -13.70
N THR A 42 9.50 0.92 -14.31
CA THR A 42 10.18 2.16 -14.66
C THR A 42 10.16 3.15 -13.49
N SER A 43 11.20 3.11 -12.69
CA SER A 43 11.56 4.22 -11.81
C SER A 43 12.72 4.99 -12.41
N ILE A 44 12.57 6.32 -12.50
CA ILE A 44 13.67 7.20 -12.89
C ILE A 44 14.35 7.68 -11.63
N TYR A 45 15.65 7.46 -11.54
CA TYR A 45 16.48 7.96 -10.45
C TYR A 45 17.43 9.02 -10.98
N GLU A 46 17.48 10.15 -10.29
CA GLU A 46 18.45 11.21 -10.51
C GLU A 46 19.24 11.37 -9.21
N LEU A 47 20.57 11.33 -9.32
CA LEU A 47 21.48 11.46 -8.20
C LEU A 47 22.43 12.63 -8.49
N TRP A 48 22.51 13.56 -7.56
CA TRP A 48 23.46 14.67 -7.59
C TRP A 48 24.62 14.39 -6.64
N ILE A 49 25.81 14.36 -7.20
CA ILE A 49 27.05 14.08 -6.47
C ILE A 49 27.87 15.36 -6.41
N SER A 50 28.38 15.70 -5.23
CA SER A 50 29.31 16.81 -5.05
C SER A 50 30.68 16.47 -5.64
N LYS A 51 31.22 17.36 -6.46
CA LYS A 51 32.57 17.19 -7.02
C LYS A 51 33.68 17.39 -5.97
N ALA A 52 33.37 18.08 -4.88
CA ALA A 52 34.35 18.41 -3.87
C ALA A 52 34.73 17.21 -2.99
N ASP A 53 33.75 16.38 -2.66
CA ASP A 53 33.89 15.27 -1.71
C ASP A 53 33.41 13.91 -2.27
N GLY A 54 32.83 13.90 -3.48
CA GLY A 54 32.34 12.68 -4.12
C GLY A 54 31.07 12.11 -3.47
N LEU A 55 30.40 12.85 -2.58
CA LEU A 55 29.23 12.37 -1.87
C LEU A 55 27.91 12.77 -2.57
N PRO A 56 26.90 11.91 -2.51
CA PRO A 56 25.56 12.26 -2.96
C PRO A 56 24.93 13.27 -1.99
N TYR A 57 24.45 14.40 -2.49
CA TYR A 57 23.76 15.41 -1.71
C TYR A 57 22.30 15.57 -2.04
N LYS A 58 21.85 15.03 -3.18
CA LYS A 58 20.44 15.05 -3.57
C LYS A 58 20.11 13.81 -4.39
N MET A 59 18.96 13.22 -4.09
CA MET A 59 18.38 12.13 -4.86
C MET A 59 16.93 12.48 -5.22
N ARG A 60 16.52 12.17 -6.46
CA ARG A 60 15.13 12.23 -6.89
C ARG A 60 14.73 10.89 -7.47
N ARG A 61 13.60 10.38 -7.04
CA ARG A 61 12.98 9.18 -7.59
C ARG A 61 11.63 9.55 -8.17
N GLU A 62 11.38 9.18 -9.40
CA GLU A 62 10.09 9.32 -10.05
C GLU A 62 9.53 7.95 -10.40
N MET A 63 8.33 7.69 -9.97
CA MET A 63 7.51 6.52 -10.29
C MET A 63 6.22 7.01 -10.93
N SER A 64 5.44 6.10 -11.55
CA SER A 64 4.18 6.46 -12.21
C SER A 64 3.16 7.18 -11.32
N HIS A 65 3.26 7.03 -10.01
CA HIS A 65 2.29 7.53 -9.03
C HIS A 65 2.91 8.43 -7.95
N GLN A 66 4.22 8.62 -7.97
CA GLN A 66 4.90 9.39 -6.92
C GLN A 66 6.23 9.95 -7.42
N ILE A 67 6.51 11.20 -7.03
CA ILE A 67 7.84 11.78 -7.11
C ILE A 67 8.32 12.03 -5.68
N SER A 68 9.50 11.53 -5.35
CA SER A 68 10.15 11.81 -4.08
C SER A 68 11.51 12.45 -4.32
N ALA A 69 11.89 13.43 -3.49
CA ALA A 69 13.20 14.02 -3.52
C ALA A 69 13.74 14.13 -2.09
N THR A 70 14.99 13.73 -1.92
CA THR A 70 15.71 13.83 -0.65
C THR A 70 16.95 14.69 -0.89
N THR A 71 17.19 15.65 0.01
CA THR A 71 18.40 16.47 0.01
C THR A 71 19.10 16.28 1.35
N CYS A 72 20.41 16.06 1.31
CA CYS A 72 21.27 16.00 2.49
C CYS A 72 22.02 17.32 2.61
N SER A 73 22.01 17.93 3.79
CA SER A 73 22.81 19.09 4.15
C SER A 73 23.68 18.75 5.36
N ASP A 74 24.72 19.55 5.58
CA ASP A 74 25.55 19.49 6.79
C ASP A 74 26.17 18.11 7.02
N VAL A 75 26.60 17.45 5.95
CA VAL A 75 27.24 16.14 6.00
C VAL A 75 28.63 16.27 6.59
N VAL A 76 28.86 15.60 7.69
CA VAL A 76 30.15 15.59 8.38
C VAL A 76 30.71 14.16 8.34
N LEU A 77 31.94 14.02 7.83
CA LEU A 77 32.59 12.71 7.69
C LEU A 77 33.63 12.48 8.79
N ASN A 78 33.74 11.23 9.22
CA ASN A 78 34.81 10.74 10.13
C ASN A 78 34.89 11.47 11.49
N GLN A 79 33.80 12.12 11.93
CA GLN A 79 33.75 12.76 13.24
C GLN A 79 33.09 11.92 14.34
N LEU A 80 32.43 10.81 13.95
CA LEU A 80 31.79 9.90 14.88
C LEU A 80 32.69 8.72 15.17
N SER A 81 33.04 8.53 16.44
CA SER A 81 33.64 7.30 16.94
C SER A 81 32.57 6.36 17.40
N ILE A 82 32.62 5.09 16.99
CA ILE A 82 31.66 4.04 17.44
C ILE A 82 31.65 3.95 18.98
N ALA A 83 32.79 4.17 19.63
CA ALA A 83 32.90 4.17 21.10
C ALA A 83 32.18 5.35 21.77
N GLY A 84 31.96 6.46 21.02
CA GLY A 84 31.23 7.64 21.50
C GLY A 84 29.76 7.69 21.05
N LEU A 85 29.31 6.71 20.30
CA LEU A 85 27.91 6.65 19.84
C LEU A 85 27.00 6.15 20.97
N ASN A 86 26.25 7.07 21.57
CA ASN A 86 25.16 6.71 22.45
C ASN A 86 23.85 6.73 21.64
N LEU A 87 23.21 5.58 21.47
CA LEU A 87 21.98 5.45 20.72
C LEU A 87 20.87 6.40 21.21
N TYR A 88 20.83 6.65 22.52
CA TYR A 88 19.81 7.51 23.14
C TYR A 88 19.92 8.98 22.74
N ASP A 89 21.09 9.44 22.27
CA ASP A 89 21.28 10.82 21.82
C ASP A 89 20.64 11.08 20.45
N TYR A 90 20.33 10.02 19.70
CA TYR A 90 19.77 10.07 18.34
C TYR A 90 18.32 9.62 18.24
N VAL A 91 17.75 9.13 19.34
CA VAL A 91 16.36 8.68 19.38
C VAL A 91 15.51 9.79 20.00
N PRO A 92 14.46 10.29 19.30
CA PRO A 92 13.55 11.26 19.88
C PRO A 92 12.97 10.77 21.22
N GLN A 93 12.73 11.69 22.17
CA GLN A 93 12.30 11.33 23.53
C GLN A 93 10.92 10.65 23.60
N ASP A 94 10.10 10.83 22.58
CA ASP A 94 8.78 10.20 22.42
C ASP A 94 8.84 8.79 21.85
N TYR A 95 10.05 8.30 21.49
CA TYR A 95 10.26 6.95 21.00
C TYR A 95 10.56 5.96 22.13
N GLU A 96 9.86 4.85 22.11
CA GLU A 96 10.11 3.74 23.03
C GLU A 96 11.17 2.80 22.46
N ILE A 97 12.32 2.70 23.15
CA ILE A 97 13.37 1.75 22.78
C ILE A 97 13.05 0.39 23.38
N ARG A 98 13.00 -0.65 22.57
CA ARG A 98 12.71 -2.03 22.96
C ARG A 98 13.86 -2.95 22.58
N LYS A 99 14.02 -4.03 23.35
CA LYS A 99 14.92 -5.11 22.98
C LYS A 99 14.39 -5.86 21.75
N TYR A 100 15.31 -6.37 20.94
CA TYR A 100 14.95 -7.22 19.81
C TYR A 100 14.10 -8.42 20.30
N GLY A 101 12.96 -8.65 19.67
CA GLY A 101 12.02 -9.70 20.06
C GLY A 101 10.94 -9.27 21.06
N GLU A 102 11.05 -8.12 21.70
CA GLU A 102 9.96 -7.56 22.50
C GLU A 102 8.85 -7.02 21.57
N GLN A 103 7.69 -7.69 21.61
CA GLN A 103 6.52 -7.22 20.87
C GLN A 103 5.67 -6.29 21.76
N LYS A 104 5.25 -5.16 21.21
CA LYS A 104 4.20 -4.35 21.83
C LYS A 104 2.93 -5.19 21.84
N LYS A 105 2.33 -5.38 23.02
CA LYS A 105 0.96 -5.89 23.07
C LYS A 105 0.10 -4.91 22.28
N ASN A 106 -0.45 -5.38 21.16
CA ASN A 106 -1.37 -4.56 20.40
C ASN A 106 -2.65 -4.40 21.22
N THR A 107 -2.79 -3.25 21.88
CA THR A 107 -3.97 -2.92 22.70
C THR A 107 -5.07 -2.26 21.87
N GLN A 108 -4.81 -2.02 20.59
CA GLN A 108 -5.82 -1.40 19.72
C GLN A 108 -6.89 -2.44 19.32
N PRO A 109 -8.17 -2.04 19.31
CA PRO A 109 -9.26 -2.91 18.88
C PRO A 109 -9.02 -3.43 17.46
N ALA A 110 -9.26 -4.71 17.23
CA ALA A 110 -9.04 -5.30 15.91
C ALA A 110 -10.18 -4.96 14.94
N ALA A 111 -9.89 -4.92 13.63
CA ALA A 111 -10.92 -4.75 12.61
C ALA A 111 -11.96 -5.89 12.64
N THR A 112 -11.54 -7.10 13.03
CA THR A 112 -12.43 -8.27 13.18
C THR A 112 -13.48 -8.10 14.27
N ASP A 113 -13.26 -7.21 15.25
CA ASP A 113 -14.26 -6.93 16.31
C ASP A 113 -15.48 -6.16 15.79
N LEU A 114 -15.40 -5.68 14.53
CA LEU A 114 -16.51 -5.04 13.85
C LEU A 114 -17.49 -6.05 13.21
N ILE A 115 -17.16 -7.33 13.17
CA ILE A 115 -18.03 -8.36 12.61
C ILE A 115 -19.34 -8.40 13.43
N GLY A 116 -20.47 -8.40 12.73
CA GLY A 116 -21.82 -8.35 13.32
C GLY A 116 -22.31 -6.94 13.64
N GLN A 117 -21.48 -5.91 13.48
CA GLN A 117 -21.85 -4.51 13.67
C GLN A 117 -22.20 -3.84 12.34
N LYS A 118 -23.00 -2.79 12.38
CA LYS A 118 -23.17 -1.91 11.21
C LYS A 118 -21.83 -1.30 10.84
N ALA A 119 -21.53 -1.29 9.55
CA ALA A 119 -20.34 -0.64 9.04
C ALA A 119 -20.37 0.85 9.42
N PRO A 120 -19.25 1.39 9.89
CA PRO A 120 -19.13 2.82 10.10
C PRO A 120 -19.48 3.58 8.82
N ASP A 121 -20.33 4.59 8.94
CA ASP A 121 -20.76 5.42 7.82
C ASP A 121 -19.64 6.36 7.38
N TRP A 122 -19.69 6.77 6.12
CA TRP A 122 -18.72 7.69 5.54
C TRP A 122 -19.28 8.44 4.34
N MET A 123 -18.70 9.62 4.11
CA MET A 123 -18.83 10.40 2.89
C MET A 123 -17.42 10.80 2.46
N LEU A 124 -16.94 10.22 1.37
CA LEU A 124 -15.57 10.38 0.87
C LEU A 124 -15.60 10.95 -0.55
N LYS A 125 -14.46 11.51 -0.99
CA LYS A 125 -14.30 11.95 -2.38
C LYS A 125 -13.82 10.81 -3.26
N ASP A 126 -14.39 10.71 -4.46
CA ASP A 126 -13.84 9.85 -5.50
C ASP A 126 -12.58 10.48 -6.16
N MET A 127 -12.02 9.79 -7.14
CA MET A 127 -10.86 10.27 -7.90
C MET A 127 -11.14 11.52 -8.77
N TYR A 128 -12.40 11.96 -8.87
CA TYR A 128 -12.85 13.19 -9.55
C TYR A 128 -13.33 14.25 -8.55
N GLU A 129 -13.04 14.07 -7.28
CA GLU A 129 -13.42 14.94 -6.16
C GLU A 129 -14.94 15.03 -5.88
N LYS A 130 -15.73 14.13 -6.47
CA LYS A 130 -17.15 14.04 -6.18
C LYS A 130 -17.37 13.34 -4.83
N PRO A 131 -18.27 13.88 -3.97
CA PRO A 131 -18.63 13.20 -2.75
C PRO A 131 -19.42 11.91 -3.07
N VAL A 132 -19.09 10.84 -2.37
CA VAL A 132 -19.75 9.53 -2.45
C VAL A 132 -19.97 9.04 -1.03
N ALA A 133 -21.20 8.68 -0.69
CA ALA A 133 -21.57 8.16 0.62
C ALA A 133 -21.73 6.63 0.60
N LEU A 134 -21.52 5.97 1.75
CA LEU A 134 -21.81 4.55 1.89
C LEU A 134 -23.25 4.21 1.52
N SER A 135 -24.20 5.11 1.83
CA SER A 135 -25.62 4.96 1.54
C SER A 135 -25.98 4.98 0.05
N GLU A 136 -25.06 5.37 -0.84
CA GLU A 136 -25.30 5.34 -2.30
C GLU A 136 -25.18 3.95 -2.89
N PHE A 137 -24.42 3.06 -2.27
CA PHE A 137 -24.33 1.66 -2.66
C PHE A 137 -25.61 0.93 -2.26
N LYS A 138 -26.34 0.34 -3.24
CA LYS A 138 -27.66 -0.26 -3.03
C LYS A 138 -27.68 -1.78 -3.26
N SER A 139 -26.55 -2.38 -3.61
CA SER A 139 -26.43 -3.83 -3.79
C SER A 139 -26.74 -4.61 -2.51
N LYS A 140 -27.15 -5.87 -2.67
CA LYS A 140 -27.39 -6.79 -1.54
C LYS A 140 -26.10 -7.04 -0.75
N VAL A 141 -24.98 -7.17 -1.46
CA VAL A 141 -23.66 -7.37 -0.85
C VAL A 141 -22.71 -6.29 -1.34
N LEU A 142 -22.01 -5.65 -0.41
CA LEU A 142 -20.97 -4.66 -0.70
C LEU A 142 -19.63 -5.14 -0.17
N LEU A 143 -18.62 -5.20 -1.06
CA LEU A 143 -17.23 -5.40 -0.68
C LEU A 143 -16.55 -4.04 -0.52
N VAL A 144 -16.17 -3.69 0.71
CA VAL A 144 -15.33 -2.52 0.99
C VAL A 144 -13.88 -2.99 1.15
N ASN A 145 -13.03 -2.57 0.23
CA ASN A 145 -11.59 -2.86 0.23
C ASN A 145 -10.83 -1.62 0.69
N LEU A 146 -10.23 -1.68 1.88
CA LEU A 146 -9.33 -0.63 2.36
C LEU A 146 -7.91 -0.94 1.87
N THR A 147 -7.38 -0.05 1.06
CA THR A 147 -6.20 -0.27 0.24
C THR A 147 -5.17 0.86 0.39
N GLY A 148 -3.98 0.68 -0.17
CA GLY A 148 -2.94 1.71 -0.24
C GLY A 148 -2.18 1.67 -1.54
N ILE A 149 -2.02 2.81 -2.21
CA ILE A 149 -1.17 2.94 -3.40
C ILE A 149 0.29 2.73 -2.99
N GLY A 150 0.97 1.79 -3.65
CA GLY A 150 2.33 1.37 -3.29
C GLY A 150 2.39 0.11 -2.43
N CYS A 151 1.24 -0.44 -2.03
CA CYS A 151 1.13 -1.72 -1.35
C CYS A 151 1.11 -2.87 -2.37
N GLY A 152 2.10 -3.74 -2.35
CA GLY A 152 2.21 -4.84 -3.31
C GLY A 152 1.05 -5.84 -3.24
N ALA A 153 0.61 -6.21 -2.03
CA ALA A 153 -0.54 -7.10 -1.85
C ALA A 153 -1.86 -6.46 -2.33
N CYS A 154 -1.99 -5.14 -2.14
CA CYS A 154 -3.14 -4.40 -2.64
C CYS A 154 -3.17 -4.39 -4.19
N HIS A 155 -2.01 -4.14 -4.80
CA HIS A 155 -1.89 -4.18 -6.26
C HIS A 155 -2.21 -5.57 -6.82
N ALA A 156 -1.71 -6.62 -6.18
CA ALA A 156 -1.97 -8.00 -6.59
C ALA A 156 -3.46 -8.39 -6.54
N SER A 157 -4.29 -7.72 -5.72
CA SER A 157 -5.73 -7.98 -5.62
C SER A 157 -6.57 -7.34 -6.75
N ILE A 158 -6.02 -6.35 -7.48
CA ILE A 158 -6.79 -5.60 -8.49
C ILE A 158 -7.39 -6.48 -9.58
N PRO A 159 -6.65 -7.41 -10.23
CA PRO A 159 -7.22 -8.25 -11.27
C PRO A 159 -8.42 -9.09 -10.77
N PHE A 160 -8.34 -9.60 -9.55
CA PHE A 160 -9.44 -10.33 -8.94
C PHE A 160 -10.65 -9.41 -8.69
N LEU A 161 -10.44 -8.23 -8.09
CA LEU A 161 -11.50 -7.27 -7.82
C LEU A 161 -12.18 -6.78 -9.11
N ASN A 162 -11.40 -6.50 -10.16
CA ASN A 162 -11.92 -6.17 -11.48
C ASN A 162 -12.81 -7.28 -12.04
N GLY A 163 -12.42 -8.54 -11.85
CA GLY A 163 -13.15 -9.71 -12.33
C GLY A 163 -14.44 -10.00 -11.56
N LEU A 164 -14.58 -9.53 -10.31
CA LEU A 164 -15.78 -9.76 -9.50
C LEU A 164 -17.03 -9.11 -10.11
N LYS A 165 -16.88 -7.93 -10.73
CA LYS A 165 -17.99 -7.21 -11.36
C LYS A 165 -18.68 -8.02 -12.48
N GLY A 166 -17.95 -8.90 -13.15
CA GLY A 166 -18.49 -9.78 -14.18
C GLY A 166 -19.04 -11.11 -13.65
N LYS A 167 -18.84 -11.42 -12.37
CA LYS A 167 -19.28 -12.69 -11.76
C LYS A 167 -20.67 -12.63 -11.11
N PHE A 168 -21.15 -11.43 -10.78
CA PHE A 168 -22.41 -11.21 -10.08
C PHE A 168 -23.26 -10.18 -10.84
N ASN A 169 -24.59 -10.25 -10.67
CA ASN A 169 -25.50 -9.34 -11.34
C ASN A 169 -25.46 -7.93 -10.73
N ALA A 170 -25.78 -6.94 -11.56
CA ALA A 170 -25.98 -5.57 -11.08
C ALA A 170 -27.12 -5.54 -10.03
N GLY A 171 -26.89 -4.88 -8.91
CA GLY A 171 -27.80 -4.84 -7.76
C GLY A 171 -27.62 -5.98 -6.76
N GLU A 172 -26.94 -7.06 -7.12
CA GLU A 172 -26.58 -8.12 -6.16
C GLU A 172 -25.27 -7.81 -5.45
N PHE A 173 -24.28 -7.33 -6.21
CA PHE A 173 -22.93 -7.09 -5.67
C PHE A 173 -22.30 -5.81 -6.21
N GLU A 174 -21.65 -5.09 -5.33
CA GLU A 174 -20.78 -3.96 -5.66
C GLU A 174 -19.46 -4.07 -4.91
N VAL A 175 -18.43 -3.43 -5.48
CA VAL A 175 -17.13 -3.27 -4.84
C VAL A 175 -16.73 -1.80 -4.80
N VAL A 176 -16.19 -1.38 -3.67
CA VAL A 176 -15.57 -0.07 -3.50
C VAL A 176 -14.20 -0.23 -2.85
N SER A 177 -13.19 0.40 -3.40
CA SER A 177 -11.88 0.53 -2.77
C SER A 177 -11.71 1.92 -2.19
N ILE A 178 -11.16 1.99 -0.98
CA ILE A 178 -10.86 3.23 -0.29
C ILE A 178 -9.37 3.26 0.00
N GLU A 179 -8.68 4.24 -0.56
CA GLU A 179 -7.25 4.47 -0.32
C GLU A 179 -7.06 5.09 1.05
N THR A 180 -6.26 4.48 1.93
CA THR A 180 -6.14 4.86 3.35
C THR A 180 -4.76 5.36 3.74
N TRP A 181 -3.86 5.57 2.78
CA TRP A 181 -2.50 6.07 3.02
C TRP A 181 -2.31 7.54 2.65
N GLY A 182 -3.44 8.28 2.52
CA GLY A 182 -3.46 9.72 2.34
C GLY A 182 -3.04 10.19 0.94
N ARG A 183 -3.40 9.43 -0.09
CA ARG A 183 -3.12 9.85 -1.48
C ARG A 183 -4.21 10.79 -1.99
N GLU A 184 -3.77 11.79 -2.75
CA GLU A 184 -4.63 12.79 -3.35
C GLU A 184 -5.43 12.23 -4.53
N PRO A 185 -6.61 12.82 -4.88
CA PRO A 185 -7.49 12.34 -5.95
C PRO A 185 -6.80 12.11 -7.28
N HIS A 186 -5.88 13.01 -7.68
CA HIS A 186 -5.16 12.86 -8.94
C HIS A 186 -4.25 11.62 -8.98
N SER A 187 -3.68 11.24 -7.83
CA SER A 187 -2.88 10.02 -7.69
C SER A 187 -3.74 8.77 -7.84
N LEU A 188 -4.96 8.80 -7.25
CA LEU A 188 -5.92 7.72 -7.41
C LEU A 188 -6.33 7.55 -8.87
N ARG A 189 -6.63 8.65 -9.58
CA ARG A 189 -7.00 8.62 -11.00
C ARG A 189 -5.89 8.02 -11.85
N THR A 190 -4.67 8.52 -11.71
CA THR A 190 -3.51 8.00 -12.45
C THR A 190 -3.30 6.50 -12.16
N TYR A 191 -3.45 6.09 -10.91
CA TYR A 191 -3.31 4.69 -10.52
C TYR A 191 -4.45 3.83 -11.05
N ALA A 192 -5.68 4.32 -11.00
CA ALA A 192 -6.86 3.61 -11.51
C ALA A 192 -6.80 3.41 -13.02
N ASP A 193 -6.45 4.46 -13.77
CA ASP A 193 -6.30 4.39 -15.24
C ASP A 193 -5.24 3.36 -15.63
N LYS A 194 -4.08 3.41 -14.98
CA LYS A 194 -2.98 2.51 -15.26
C LYS A 194 -3.33 1.03 -14.99
N ASN A 195 -4.06 0.77 -13.91
CA ASN A 195 -4.41 -0.58 -13.49
C ASN A 195 -5.81 -1.00 -13.96
N GLN A 196 -6.44 -0.19 -14.82
CA GLN A 196 -7.77 -0.45 -15.39
C GLN A 196 -8.82 -0.77 -14.31
N ILE A 197 -8.76 -0.06 -13.17
CA ILE A 197 -9.73 -0.25 -12.08
C ILE A 197 -11.12 0.11 -12.58
N ASN A 198 -12.05 -0.83 -12.52
CA ASN A 198 -13.41 -0.71 -13.07
C ASN A 198 -14.50 -0.60 -12.01
N TYR A 199 -14.13 -0.35 -10.77
CA TYR A 199 -15.00 -0.17 -9.60
C TYR A 199 -14.75 1.18 -8.94
N SER A 200 -15.60 1.57 -7.99
CA SER A 200 -15.48 2.82 -7.26
C SER A 200 -14.18 2.87 -6.46
N PHE A 201 -13.40 3.96 -6.63
CA PHE A 201 -12.14 4.16 -5.93
C PHE A 201 -12.13 5.53 -5.27
N LEU A 202 -12.04 5.56 -3.94
CA LEU A 202 -12.27 6.73 -3.10
C LEU A 202 -11.01 7.09 -2.30
N CYS A 203 -10.90 8.37 -1.99
CA CYS A 203 -9.88 8.89 -1.07
C CYS A 203 -10.38 8.73 0.36
N GLY A 204 -9.71 7.90 1.14
CA GLY A 204 -9.95 7.76 2.57
C GLY A 204 -9.31 8.90 3.37
N ASP A 205 -9.82 9.08 4.56
CA ASP A 205 -9.36 10.04 5.55
C ASP A 205 -8.98 9.34 6.88
N GLU A 206 -8.55 10.14 7.86
CA GLU A 206 -8.24 9.62 9.20
C GLU A 206 -9.48 9.01 9.90
N GLY A 207 -10.67 9.50 9.59
CA GLY A 207 -11.92 8.96 10.10
C GLY A 207 -12.13 7.52 9.69
N ILE A 208 -11.92 7.19 8.41
CA ILE A 208 -11.96 5.81 7.89
C ILE A 208 -10.91 4.93 8.56
N VAL A 209 -9.66 5.41 8.64
CA VAL A 209 -8.56 4.65 9.25
C VAL A 209 -8.89 4.26 10.68
N LYS A 210 -9.48 5.19 11.43
CA LYS A 210 -9.86 4.99 12.83
C LYS A 210 -11.11 4.12 12.98
N SER A 211 -12.18 4.43 12.24
CA SER A 211 -13.48 3.76 12.38
C SER A 211 -13.45 2.30 11.92
N TYR A 212 -12.73 2.01 10.83
CA TYR A 212 -12.53 0.65 10.34
C TYR A 212 -11.30 -0.04 10.96
N ARG A 213 -10.62 0.62 11.90
CA ARG A 213 -9.51 0.05 12.69
C ARG A 213 -8.39 -0.51 11.83
N THR A 214 -8.03 0.18 10.74
CA THR A 214 -6.99 -0.26 9.82
C THR A 214 -5.59 -0.09 10.39
N TYR A 215 -5.37 1.02 11.11
CA TYR A 215 -4.09 1.40 11.71
C TYR A 215 -2.91 1.24 10.74
N GLY A 216 -3.12 1.65 9.48
CA GLY A 216 -2.12 1.55 8.42
C GLY A 216 -1.99 0.19 7.75
N ALA A 217 -2.75 -0.82 8.18
CA ALA A 217 -2.78 -2.12 7.51
C ALA A 217 -3.60 -2.06 6.22
N ALA A 218 -3.05 -2.65 5.15
CA ALA A 218 -3.71 -2.81 3.85
C ALA A 218 -3.17 -4.09 3.15
N PRO A 219 -3.97 -4.77 2.31
CA PRO A 219 -5.40 -4.58 2.15
C PRO A 219 -6.21 -5.19 3.30
N LEU A 220 -7.39 -4.58 3.55
CA LEU A 220 -8.41 -5.12 4.42
C LEU A 220 -9.72 -5.18 3.64
N PHE A 221 -10.38 -6.34 3.65
CA PHE A 221 -11.64 -6.55 2.94
C PHE A 221 -12.76 -6.73 3.96
N PHE A 222 -13.80 -5.90 3.84
CA PHE A 222 -15.01 -5.97 4.64
C PHE A 222 -16.16 -6.37 3.72
N ILE A 223 -16.84 -7.45 4.05
CA ILE A 223 -18.01 -7.93 3.29
C ILE A 223 -19.24 -7.58 4.11
N LEU A 224 -20.08 -6.73 3.51
CA LEU A 224 -21.28 -6.16 4.10
C LEU A 224 -22.51 -6.76 3.44
N ASP A 225 -23.54 -7.06 4.23
CA ASP A 225 -24.85 -7.44 3.71
C ASP A 225 -25.70 -6.23 3.29
N GLN A 226 -26.95 -6.49 2.90
CA GLN A 226 -27.90 -5.47 2.45
C GLN A 226 -28.20 -4.38 3.51
N ASP A 227 -28.10 -4.75 4.79
CA ASP A 227 -28.31 -3.82 5.91
C ASP A 227 -27.00 -3.12 6.31
N ARG A 228 -25.92 -3.33 5.54
CA ARG A 228 -24.58 -2.81 5.81
C ARG A 228 -24.01 -3.31 7.14
N VAL A 229 -24.41 -4.50 7.56
CA VAL A 229 -23.75 -5.20 8.66
C VAL A 229 -22.51 -5.92 8.15
N ILE A 230 -21.38 -5.75 8.81
CA ILE A 230 -20.14 -6.42 8.48
C ILE A 230 -20.26 -7.91 8.81
N ARG A 231 -20.25 -8.76 7.79
CA ARG A 231 -20.37 -10.21 7.92
C ARG A 231 -19.02 -10.91 7.93
N LYS A 232 -18.03 -10.31 7.27
CA LYS A 232 -16.67 -10.87 7.25
C LYS A 232 -15.62 -9.77 7.13
N VAL A 233 -14.48 -10.00 7.75
CA VAL A 233 -13.27 -9.17 7.62
C VAL A 233 -12.11 -10.09 7.25
N ILE A 234 -11.42 -9.76 6.16
CA ILE A 234 -10.25 -10.50 5.68
C ILE A 234 -9.07 -9.55 5.64
N ARG A 235 -7.94 -9.97 6.21
CA ARG A 235 -6.71 -9.17 6.29
C ARG A 235 -5.63 -9.72 5.36
N GLY A 236 -5.09 -8.83 4.53
CA GLY A 236 -4.08 -9.19 3.54
C GLY A 236 -4.68 -9.88 2.32
N TYR A 237 -3.83 -10.10 1.32
CA TYR A 237 -4.24 -10.75 0.08
C TYR A 237 -3.25 -11.87 -0.28
N ARG A 238 -3.79 -13.03 -0.59
CA ARG A 238 -3.08 -14.18 -1.15
C ARG A 238 -3.89 -14.70 -2.33
N MET A 239 -3.33 -14.56 -3.52
CA MET A 239 -3.95 -15.01 -4.77
C MET A 239 -4.48 -16.45 -4.64
N GLY A 240 -5.65 -16.71 -5.19
CA GLY A 240 -6.39 -17.97 -5.07
C GLY A 240 -7.11 -18.07 -3.74
N ARG A 241 -6.40 -18.18 -2.62
CA ARG A 241 -7.01 -18.37 -1.30
C ARG A 241 -7.95 -17.24 -0.90
N THR A 242 -7.49 -15.98 -0.99
CA THR A 242 -8.31 -14.82 -0.64
C THR A 242 -9.44 -14.63 -1.66
N ASP A 243 -9.20 -14.98 -2.93
CA ASP A 243 -10.19 -14.93 -3.99
C ASP A 243 -11.37 -15.87 -3.71
N GLU A 244 -11.08 -17.11 -3.30
CA GLU A 244 -12.07 -18.10 -2.89
C GLU A 244 -12.83 -17.62 -1.64
N GLU A 245 -12.08 -17.19 -0.63
CA GLU A 245 -12.66 -16.75 0.65
C GLU A 245 -13.63 -15.57 0.49
N ILE A 246 -13.30 -14.58 -0.36
CA ILE A 246 -14.19 -13.46 -0.69
C ILE A 246 -15.39 -13.94 -1.50
N THR A 247 -15.13 -14.74 -2.54
CA THR A 247 -16.20 -15.22 -3.43
C THR A 247 -17.24 -16.05 -2.67
N ASP A 248 -16.82 -16.94 -1.80
CA ASP A 248 -17.71 -17.78 -0.99
C ASP A 248 -18.50 -16.94 0.03
N ALA A 249 -17.87 -15.95 0.64
CA ALA A 249 -18.59 -15.07 1.55
C ALA A 249 -19.63 -14.20 0.83
N ILE A 250 -19.39 -13.75 -0.41
CA ILE A 250 -20.39 -13.06 -1.23
C ILE A 250 -21.55 -13.98 -1.55
N LYS A 251 -21.28 -15.20 -2.04
CA LYS A 251 -22.32 -16.19 -2.39
C LYS A 251 -23.20 -16.56 -1.20
N ALA A 252 -22.63 -16.62 -0.01
CA ALA A 252 -23.38 -16.95 1.21
C ALA A 252 -24.38 -15.86 1.63
N LEU A 253 -24.28 -14.64 1.09
CA LEU A 253 -25.12 -13.49 1.40
C LEU A 253 -26.11 -13.13 0.27
N LEU A 254 -25.98 -13.77 -0.90
CA LEU A 254 -26.90 -13.62 -2.03
C LEU A 254 -28.02 -14.63 -2.00
#